data_1039f1e34c114fac41065cb2a6ac09d5
#
_entry.id   1039f1e34c114fac41065cb2a6ac09d5
#
_cell.length_a   1.000
_cell.length_b   1.000
_cell.length_c   1.000
_cell.angle_alpha   90.00
_cell.angle_beta   90.00
_cell.angle_gamma   90.00
#
_symmetry.space_group_name_H-M   'P 1'
#
loop_
_entity.id
_entity.type
_entity.pdbx_description
1 polymer ?
#
loop_
_entity_poly.entity_id
_entity_poly.type
_entity_poly.pdbx_seq_one_letter_code
_entity_poly.pdbx_strand_id
1 'polypeptide(L)'
;MENAVVQQIRKRITRSKFGEIFFVSSFPQYDVEYVTKLLAIFEKEGLVTRIAKGVYVKARKTRFGILYPSAYELVKEIAKRDKAKVIPTGATAANRLGFSTQVPMNTIFLTTGSGRKLKLGNRTVTLKHGAPKNFAFRGRLMQELVQALRSIGEHNITQDVEARIGQLFMETPKTDTIEYDLLLAPVWMRQVIKKGIKQ
;
A
#
# COMPACT_ATOMS: atom_id res chain seq x y z
N MET A 1 -24.65 30.26 -12.80
CA MET A 1 -23.34 29.99 -13.47
C MET A 1 -22.41 29.34 -12.45
N GLU A 2 -21.90 28.17 -12.77
CA GLU A 2 -20.94 27.47 -11.91
C GLU A 2 -19.62 28.27 -11.86
N ASN A 3 -19.09 28.52 -10.67
CA ASN A 3 -17.85 29.26 -10.48
C ASN A 3 -16.71 28.60 -11.31
N ALA A 4 -15.88 29.40 -11.98
CA ALA A 4 -14.78 28.90 -12.82
C ALA A 4 -13.87 27.89 -12.10
N VAL A 5 -13.65 28.06 -10.79
CA VAL A 5 -12.88 27.15 -9.95
C VAL A 5 -13.57 25.77 -9.84
N VAL A 6 -14.89 25.75 -9.63
CA VAL A 6 -15.68 24.51 -9.57
C VAL A 6 -15.54 23.73 -10.88
N GLN A 7 -15.68 24.42 -12.00
CA GLN A 7 -15.55 23.82 -13.33
C GLN A 7 -14.14 23.27 -13.58
N GLN A 8 -13.09 23.96 -13.15
CA GLN A 8 -11.70 23.53 -13.32
C GLN A 8 -11.41 22.25 -12.52
N ILE A 9 -11.82 22.20 -11.23
CA ILE A 9 -11.63 21.03 -10.38
C ILE A 9 -12.45 19.85 -10.92
N ARG A 10 -13.73 20.08 -11.28
CA ARG A 10 -14.61 19.08 -11.89
C ARG A 10 -13.99 18.51 -13.17
N LYS A 11 -13.51 19.35 -14.07
CA LYS A 11 -12.87 18.96 -15.33
C LYS A 11 -11.62 18.11 -15.09
N ARG A 12 -10.78 18.47 -14.11
CA ARG A 12 -9.62 17.68 -13.73
C ARG A 12 -10.01 16.28 -13.25
N ILE A 13 -10.99 16.18 -12.36
CA ILE A 13 -11.47 14.90 -11.84
C ILE A 13 -12.13 14.07 -12.97
N THR A 14 -12.96 14.69 -13.81
CA THR A 14 -13.62 13.99 -14.92
C THR A 14 -12.64 13.42 -15.93
N ARG A 15 -11.55 14.14 -16.22
CA ARG A 15 -10.51 13.71 -17.18
C ARG A 15 -9.50 12.72 -16.59
N SER A 16 -9.46 12.57 -15.26
CA SER A 16 -8.55 11.64 -14.61
C SER A 16 -8.89 10.18 -14.88
N LYS A 17 -7.93 9.29 -14.66
CA LYS A 17 -8.13 7.84 -14.79
C LYS A 17 -9.02 7.31 -13.67
N PHE A 18 -9.75 6.23 -13.93
CA PHE A 18 -10.42 5.48 -12.87
C PHE A 18 -9.38 4.89 -11.91
N GLY A 19 -9.67 4.95 -10.61
CA GLY A 19 -8.74 4.58 -9.55
C GLY A 19 -7.83 5.72 -9.09
N GLU A 20 -7.82 6.87 -9.76
CA GLU A 20 -7.02 8.03 -9.34
C GLU A 20 -7.52 8.55 -7.98
N ILE A 21 -6.54 8.83 -7.12
CA ILE A 21 -6.77 9.24 -5.73
C ILE A 21 -6.54 10.73 -5.61
N PHE A 22 -7.51 11.42 -5.03
CA PHE A 22 -7.49 12.85 -4.80
C PHE A 22 -7.45 13.16 -3.31
N PHE A 23 -6.62 14.13 -2.98
CA PHE A 23 -6.53 14.77 -1.68
C PHE A 23 -6.92 16.23 -1.81
N VAL A 24 -7.20 16.90 -0.72
CA VAL A 24 -7.34 18.37 -0.74
C VAL A 24 -6.07 19.01 -1.29
N SER A 25 -4.90 18.51 -0.88
CA SER A 25 -3.58 18.94 -1.39
C SER A 25 -3.31 18.62 -2.86
N SER A 26 -4.19 17.88 -3.55
CA SER A 26 -4.09 17.70 -5.01
C SER A 26 -4.44 18.96 -5.80
N PHE A 27 -4.95 19.98 -5.12
CA PHE A 27 -5.40 21.26 -5.69
C PHE A 27 -4.76 22.44 -4.94
N PRO A 28 -3.41 22.53 -4.90
CA PRO A 28 -2.68 23.47 -4.03
C PRO A 28 -2.89 24.93 -4.38
N GLN A 29 -3.40 25.21 -5.59
CA GLN A 29 -3.69 26.58 -6.07
C GLN A 29 -4.98 27.18 -5.52
N TYR A 30 -5.78 26.40 -4.78
CA TYR A 30 -7.06 26.82 -4.24
C TYR A 30 -7.09 26.73 -2.71
N ASP A 31 -7.96 27.50 -2.10
CA ASP A 31 -8.18 27.48 -0.66
C ASP A 31 -8.59 26.09 -0.14
N VAL A 32 -7.99 25.66 0.97
CA VAL A 32 -8.15 24.32 1.55
C VAL A 32 -9.60 24.04 1.96
N GLU A 33 -10.28 25.02 2.59
CA GLU A 33 -11.66 24.84 3.04
C GLU A 33 -12.60 24.77 1.85
N TYR A 34 -12.36 25.61 0.85
CA TYR A 34 -13.15 25.64 -0.37
C TYR A 34 -13.05 24.30 -1.12
N VAL A 35 -11.82 23.79 -1.34
CA VAL A 35 -11.61 22.48 -1.96
C VAL A 35 -12.26 21.36 -1.14
N THR A 36 -12.19 21.43 0.18
CA THR A 36 -12.81 20.43 1.06
C THR A 36 -14.32 20.39 0.87
N LYS A 37 -14.96 21.55 0.81
CA LYS A 37 -16.41 21.67 0.54
C LYS A 37 -16.77 21.14 -0.85
N LEU A 38 -15.99 21.49 -1.87
CA LEU A 38 -16.22 21.00 -3.25
C LEU A 38 -16.08 19.49 -3.38
N LEU A 39 -15.06 18.89 -2.79
CA LEU A 39 -14.88 17.44 -2.83
C LEU A 39 -16.03 16.71 -2.13
N ALA A 40 -16.60 17.29 -1.07
CA ALA A 40 -17.78 16.74 -0.42
C ALA A 40 -19.06 16.87 -1.30
N ILE A 41 -19.19 17.95 -2.08
CA ILE A 41 -20.26 18.09 -3.07
C ILE A 41 -20.09 17.05 -4.18
N PHE A 42 -18.88 16.90 -4.72
CA PHE A 42 -18.60 15.93 -5.79
C PHE A 42 -18.74 14.47 -5.32
N GLU A 43 -18.56 14.20 -4.02
CA GLU A 43 -18.90 12.90 -3.42
C GLU A 43 -20.42 12.65 -3.49
N LYS A 44 -21.25 13.63 -3.09
CA LYS A 44 -22.71 13.53 -3.15
C LYS A 44 -23.22 13.37 -4.58
N GLU A 45 -22.58 14.01 -5.54
CA GLU A 45 -22.88 13.85 -6.97
C GLU A 45 -22.39 12.52 -7.57
N GLY A 46 -21.60 11.75 -6.80
CA GLY A 46 -21.04 10.48 -7.27
C GLY A 46 -19.88 10.60 -8.24
N LEU A 47 -19.28 11.80 -8.38
CA LEU A 47 -18.08 12.03 -9.21
C LEU A 47 -16.84 11.41 -8.58
N VAL A 48 -16.75 11.43 -7.26
CA VAL A 48 -15.72 10.76 -6.45
C VAL A 48 -16.37 9.95 -5.33
N THR A 49 -15.62 9.00 -4.78
CA THR A 49 -16.02 8.23 -3.58
C THR A 49 -15.05 8.53 -2.46
N ARG A 50 -15.55 8.88 -1.29
CA ARG A 50 -14.72 9.13 -0.12
C ARG A 50 -14.29 7.82 0.52
N ILE A 51 -12.98 7.65 0.70
CA ILE A 51 -12.37 6.46 1.33
C ILE A 51 -12.10 6.73 2.83
N ALA A 52 -11.69 7.96 3.15
CA ALA A 52 -11.46 8.44 4.50
C ALA A 52 -11.51 9.96 4.53
N LYS A 53 -11.34 10.57 5.70
CA LYS A 53 -11.26 12.04 5.83
C LYS A 53 -10.15 12.59 4.92
N GLY A 54 -10.52 13.43 3.96
CA GLY A 54 -9.60 14.06 3.01
C GLY A 54 -8.99 13.12 1.97
N VAL A 55 -9.54 11.90 1.78
CA VAL A 55 -9.10 10.92 0.79
C VAL A 55 -10.28 10.52 -0.09
N TYR A 56 -10.19 10.84 -1.35
CA TYR A 56 -11.23 10.57 -2.35
C TYR A 56 -10.65 9.78 -3.51
N VAL A 57 -11.48 8.97 -4.17
CA VAL A 57 -11.08 8.19 -5.34
C VAL A 57 -12.10 8.37 -6.46
N LYS A 58 -11.63 8.44 -7.69
CA LYS A 58 -12.50 8.30 -8.86
C LYS A 58 -12.78 6.83 -9.10
N ALA A 59 -13.79 6.30 -8.42
CA ALA A 59 -14.18 4.91 -8.54
C ALA A 59 -14.96 4.66 -9.84
N ARG A 60 -14.77 3.47 -10.42
CA ARG A 60 -15.55 3.04 -11.60
C ARG A 60 -16.78 2.28 -11.13
N LYS A 61 -17.97 2.79 -11.46
CA LYS A 61 -19.21 2.05 -11.28
C LYS A 61 -19.35 1.01 -12.39
N THR A 62 -19.58 -0.24 -12.02
CA THR A 62 -19.81 -1.35 -12.94
C THR A 62 -21.12 -2.04 -12.57
N ARG A 63 -21.62 -2.93 -13.44
CA ARG A 63 -22.80 -3.77 -13.14
C ARG A 63 -22.60 -4.68 -11.92
N PHE A 64 -21.35 -4.95 -11.52
CA PHE A 64 -21.00 -5.78 -10.36
C PHE A 64 -20.67 -4.95 -9.11
N GLY A 65 -20.84 -3.62 -9.15
CA GLY A 65 -20.53 -2.71 -8.04
C GLY A 65 -19.43 -1.72 -8.37
N ILE A 66 -18.85 -1.15 -7.33
CA ILE A 66 -17.81 -0.12 -7.46
C ILE A 66 -16.43 -0.77 -7.49
N LEU A 67 -15.68 -0.50 -8.57
CA LEU A 67 -14.29 -0.91 -8.70
C LEU A 67 -13.38 0.15 -8.09
N TYR A 68 -12.68 -0.23 -7.03
CA TYR A 68 -11.70 0.60 -6.32
C TYR A 68 -10.27 0.31 -6.81
N PRO A 69 -9.31 1.22 -6.58
CA PRO A 69 -7.89 0.92 -6.73
C PRO A 69 -7.47 -0.19 -5.75
N SER A 70 -6.32 -0.81 -5.99
CA SER A 70 -5.79 -1.79 -5.04
C SER A 70 -5.43 -1.13 -3.71
N ALA A 71 -5.47 -1.90 -2.61
CA ALA A 71 -5.06 -1.42 -1.29
C ALA A 71 -3.62 -0.88 -1.31
N TYR A 72 -2.75 -1.51 -2.10
CA TYR A 72 -1.36 -1.10 -2.24
C TYR A 72 -1.21 0.26 -2.94
N GLU A 73 -1.92 0.48 -4.04
CA GLU A 73 -1.92 1.78 -4.75
C GLU A 73 -2.44 2.89 -3.84
N LEU A 74 -3.55 2.64 -3.13
CA LEU A 74 -4.11 3.59 -2.17
C LEU A 74 -3.09 3.99 -1.11
N VAL A 75 -2.44 2.99 -0.49
CA VAL A 75 -1.47 3.21 0.58
C VAL A 75 -0.21 3.92 0.06
N LYS A 76 0.24 3.59 -1.16
CA LYS A 76 1.39 4.23 -1.81
C LYS A 76 1.14 5.73 -2.05
N GLU A 77 -0.04 6.10 -2.55
CA GLU A 77 -0.37 7.50 -2.78
C GLU A 77 -0.53 8.30 -1.46
N ILE A 78 -1.12 7.67 -0.43
CA ILE A 78 -1.18 8.26 0.91
C ILE A 78 0.23 8.48 1.47
N ALA A 79 1.10 7.49 1.36
CA ALA A 79 2.48 7.58 1.83
C ALA A 79 3.27 8.68 1.12
N LYS A 80 3.09 8.81 -0.20
CA LYS A 80 3.69 9.88 -1.00
C LYS A 80 3.25 11.27 -0.51
N ARG A 81 1.94 11.45 -0.29
CA ARG A 81 1.39 12.71 0.26
C ARG A 81 1.97 13.02 1.64
N ASP A 82 2.03 12.01 2.51
CA ASP A 82 2.45 12.15 3.90
C ASP A 82 3.98 12.15 4.05
N LYS A 83 4.74 12.03 2.95
CA LYS A 83 6.20 11.86 2.93
C LYS A 83 6.66 10.71 3.85
N ALA A 84 5.89 9.65 3.92
CA ALA A 84 6.09 8.49 4.77
C ALA A 84 6.54 7.27 3.97
N LYS A 85 7.24 6.34 4.63
CA LYS A 85 7.50 5.00 4.10
C LYS A 85 6.36 4.07 4.49
N VAL A 86 6.06 3.09 3.63
CA VAL A 86 5.08 2.05 3.91
C VAL A 86 5.58 0.69 3.43
N ILE A 87 5.29 -0.34 4.20
CA ILE A 87 5.59 -1.74 3.87
C ILE A 87 4.39 -2.61 4.22
N PRO A 88 4.04 -3.60 3.39
CA PRO A 88 3.05 -4.61 3.76
C PRO A 88 3.58 -5.44 4.94
N THR A 89 2.69 -5.94 5.80
CA THR A 89 3.05 -6.79 6.92
C THR A 89 2.03 -7.91 7.13
N GLY A 90 2.41 -8.94 7.88
CA GLY A 90 1.52 -10.06 8.18
C GLY A 90 1.08 -10.82 6.93
N ALA A 91 -0.16 -11.29 6.93
CA ALA A 91 -0.75 -11.99 5.80
C ALA A 91 -0.73 -11.18 4.49
N THR A 92 -0.74 -9.84 4.57
CA THR A 92 -0.61 -8.96 3.39
C THR A 92 0.75 -9.12 2.72
N ALA A 93 1.82 -9.19 3.50
CA ALA A 93 3.17 -9.42 2.97
C ALA A 93 3.32 -10.86 2.41
N ALA A 94 2.82 -11.85 3.15
CA ALA A 94 2.86 -13.24 2.73
C ALA A 94 2.10 -13.49 1.41
N ASN A 95 0.89 -12.97 1.28
CA ASN A 95 0.12 -13.07 0.04
C ASN A 95 0.81 -12.34 -1.12
N ARG A 96 1.33 -11.14 -0.89
CA ARG A 96 2.00 -10.34 -1.92
C ARG A 96 3.25 -11.00 -2.49
N LEU A 97 4.01 -11.71 -1.65
CA LEU A 97 5.21 -12.44 -2.06
C LEU A 97 4.93 -13.87 -2.55
N GLY A 98 3.65 -14.29 -2.58
CA GLY A 98 3.24 -15.58 -3.08
C GLY A 98 3.41 -16.74 -2.11
N PHE A 99 3.64 -16.48 -0.81
CA PHE A 99 3.63 -17.50 0.24
C PHE A 99 2.22 -17.97 0.62
N SER A 100 1.19 -17.24 0.20
CA SER A 100 -0.21 -17.59 0.41
C SER A 100 -1.05 -17.13 -0.77
N THR A 101 -1.96 -17.98 -1.22
CA THR A 101 -2.95 -17.66 -2.24
C THR A 101 -4.16 -16.90 -1.66
N GLN A 102 -4.32 -16.90 -0.34
CA GLN A 102 -5.43 -16.22 0.33
C GLN A 102 -5.23 -14.72 0.31
N VAL A 103 -6.16 -14.00 -0.34
CA VAL A 103 -6.19 -12.54 -0.35
C VAL A 103 -6.86 -12.05 0.95
N PRO A 104 -6.12 -11.38 1.86
CA PRO A 104 -6.69 -10.94 3.11
C PRO A 104 -7.75 -9.85 2.88
N MET A 105 -8.92 -10.00 3.53
CA MET A 105 -9.98 -8.98 3.55
C MET A 105 -9.52 -7.70 4.27
N ASN A 106 -8.68 -7.87 5.28
CA ASN A 106 -8.05 -6.79 6.03
C ASN A 106 -6.57 -6.73 5.69
N THR A 107 -6.18 -5.75 4.88
CA THR A 107 -4.77 -5.55 4.53
C THR A 107 -4.11 -4.62 5.55
N ILE A 108 -2.91 -5.00 5.99
CA ILE A 108 -2.16 -4.25 7.01
C ILE A 108 -0.81 -3.82 6.44
N PHE A 109 -0.50 -2.54 6.66
CA PHE A 109 0.79 -1.94 6.30
C PHE A 109 1.39 -1.26 7.52
N LEU A 110 2.71 -1.36 7.67
CA LEU A 110 3.46 -0.50 8.58
C LEU A 110 3.77 0.82 7.88
N THR A 111 3.75 1.91 8.63
CA THR A 111 4.11 3.24 8.13
C THR A 111 5.00 3.99 9.10
N THR A 112 5.87 4.86 8.59
CA THR A 112 6.59 5.84 9.41
C THR A 112 5.71 7.05 9.76
N GLY A 113 4.58 7.21 9.07
CA GLY A 113 3.59 8.27 9.32
C GLY A 113 2.53 7.86 10.33
N SER A 114 1.42 8.58 10.34
CA SER A 114 0.30 8.35 11.26
C SER A 114 -0.49 7.09 10.91
N GLY A 115 -0.80 6.31 11.93
CA GLY A 115 -1.69 5.15 11.82
C GLY A 115 -3.12 5.56 11.49
N ARG A 116 -3.79 4.80 10.64
CA ARG A 116 -5.21 5.02 10.28
C ARG A 116 -5.86 3.79 9.68
N LYS A 117 -7.18 3.73 9.74
CA LYS A 117 -8.00 2.73 9.04
C LYS A 117 -8.74 3.39 7.88
N LEU A 118 -8.77 2.70 6.75
CA LEU A 118 -9.41 3.15 5.52
C LEU A 118 -10.41 2.08 5.09
N LYS A 119 -11.60 2.50 4.62
CA LYS A 119 -12.59 1.57 4.05
C LYS A 119 -12.51 1.61 2.53
N LEU A 120 -12.21 0.48 1.91
CA LEU A 120 -12.14 0.31 0.46
C LEU A 120 -13.23 -0.69 0.03
N GLY A 121 -14.46 -0.20 -0.09
CA GLY A 121 -15.64 -1.05 -0.20
C GLY A 121 -15.82 -1.92 1.04
N ASN A 122 -15.89 -3.25 0.86
CA ASN A 122 -16.02 -4.23 1.94
C ASN A 122 -14.68 -4.61 2.59
N ARG A 123 -13.56 -4.05 2.09
CA ARG A 123 -12.22 -4.33 2.61
C ARG A 123 -11.77 -3.23 3.54
N THR A 124 -10.97 -3.60 4.53
CA THR A 124 -10.31 -2.64 5.43
C THR A 124 -8.81 -2.60 5.12
N VAL A 125 -8.28 -1.39 4.98
CA VAL A 125 -6.85 -1.13 4.84
C VAL A 125 -6.40 -0.42 6.10
N THR A 126 -5.46 -1.03 6.82
CA THR A 126 -4.94 -0.48 8.09
C THR A 126 -3.48 -0.06 7.93
N LEU A 127 -3.20 1.20 8.20
CA LEU A 127 -1.85 1.70 8.40
C LEU A 127 -1.55 1.68 9.90
N LYS A 128 -0.49 0.97 10.31
CA LYS A 128 0.01 0.93 11.69
C LYS A 128 1.37 1.62 11.73
N HIS A 129 1.59 2.44 12.73
CA HIS A 129 2.93 3.00 12.96
C HIS A 129 3.92 1.86 13.23
N GLY A 130 5.03 1.84 12.49
CA GLY A 130 6.05 0.81 12.58
C GLY A 130 7.33 1.34 13.22
N ALA A 131 7.98 0.52 14.06
CA ALA A 131 9.27 0.87 14.63
C ALA A 131 10.33 1.12 13.53
N PRO A 132 11.29 2.05 13.73
CA PRO A 132 12.32 2.40 12.75
C PRO A 132 13.07 1.20 12.15
N LYS A 133 13.34 0.16 12.95
CA LYS A 133 14.01 -1.06 12.51
C LYS A 133 13.33 -1.77 11.35
N ASN A 134 12.00 -1.63 11.22
CA ASN A 134 11.27 -2.22 10.10
C ASN A 134 11.57 -1.52 8.77
N PHE A 135 12.03 -0.28 8.80
CA PHE A 135 12.33 0.57 7.64
C PHE A 135 13.82 0.74 7.38
N ALA A 136 14.67 0.05 8.15
CA ALA A 136 16.12 0.14 8.04
C ALA A 136 16.71 -0.63 6.83
N PHE A 137 15.96 -1.60 6.30
CA PHE A 137 16.36 -2.37 5.13
C PHE A 137 16.49 -1.48 3.89
N ARG A 138 17.54 -1.71 3.11
CA ARG A 138 17.82 -0.99 1.85
C ARG A 138 17.07 -1.63 0.67
N GLY A 139 17.04 -2.97 0.61
CA GLY A 139 16.33 -3.73 -0.40
C GLY A 139 14.85 -3.86 -0.08
N ARG A 140 14.00 -3.51 -1.05
CA ARG A 140 12.55 -3.62 -0.88
C ARG A 140 12.10 -5.07 -0.69
N LEU A 141 12.69 -6.01 -1.45
CA LEU A 141 12.38 -7.44 -1.29
C LEU A 141 12.67 -7.90 0.14
N MET A 142 13.87 -7.59 0.66
CA MET A 142 14.26 -7.98 2.02
C MET A 142 13.33 -7.40 3.08
N GLN A 143 12.91 -6.15 2.92
CA GLN A 143 11.98 -5.49 3.82
C GLN A 143 10.62 -6.20 3.87
N GLU A 144 10.05 -6.52 2.70
CA GLU A 144 8.77 -7.23 2.59
C GLU A 144 8.90 -8.70 3.06
N LEU A 145 10.00 -9.37 2.72
CA LEU A 145 10.28 -10.77 3.05
C LEU A 145 10.36 -11.00 4.56
N VAL A 146 11.08 -10.14 5.27
CA VAL A 146 11.15 -10.21 6.75
C VAL A 146 9.77 -10.06 7.39
N GLN A 147 8.87 -9.23 6.83
CA GLN A 147 7.50 -9.11 7.33
C GLN A 147 6.66 -10.36 7.03
N ALA A 148 6.83 -10.97 5.86
CA ALA A 148 6.16 -12.20 5.49
C ALA A 148 6.62 -13.38 6.36
N LEU A 149 7.93 -13.58 6.51
CA LEU A 149 8.50 -14.63 7.34
C LEU A 149 8.09 -14.51 8.81
N ARG A 150 8.03 -13.28 9.33
CA ARG A 150 7.50 -13.03 10.69
C ARG A 150 6.06 -13.49 10.85
N SER A 151 5.25 -13.38 9.80
CA SER A 151 3.85 -13.84 9.81
C SER A 151 3.74 -15.34 9.67
N ILE A 152 4.61 -15.98 8.89
CA ILE A 152 4.67 -17.43 8.72
C ILE A 152 5.11 -18.10 10.03
N GLY A 153 6.14 -17.55 10.67
CA GLY A 153 6.74 -18.07 11.88
C GLY A 153 7.81 -19.16 11.60
N GLU A 154 8.79 -19.26 12.48
CA GLU A 154 9.96 -20.14 12.32
C GLU A 154 9.57 -21.61 12.14
N HIS A 155 8.60 -22.10 12.93
CA HIS A 155 8.16 -23.50 12.91
C HIS A 155 7.33 -23.89 11.69
N ASN A 156 6.93 -22.93 10.87
CA ASN A 156 6.11 -23.15 9.67
C ASN A 156 6.91 -23.00 8.37
N ILE A 157 8.24 -23.00 8.45
CA ILE A 157 9.09 -22.95 7.27
C ILE A 157 9.16 -24.33 6.63
N THR A 158 8.62 -24.43 5.42
CA THR A 158 8.63 -25.64 4.58
C THR A 158 9.60 -25.48 3.42
N GLN A 159 9.88 -26.58 2.70
CA GLN A 159 10.68 -26.53 1.47
C GLN A 159 10.06 -25.60 0.42
N ASP A 160 8.72 -25.53 0.31
CA ASP A 160 8.03 -24.63 -0.61
C ASP A 160 8.30 -23.16 -0.27
N VAL A 161 8.36 -22.82 1.02
CA VAL A 161 8.73 -21.47 1.47
C VAL A 161 10.16 -21.13 1.06
N GLU A 162 11.11 -22.07 1.25
CA GLU A 162 12.51 -21.90 0.85
C GLU A 162 12.65 -21.77 -0.67
N ALA A 163 11.99 -22.63 -1.45
CA ALA A 163 11.97 -22.56 -2.90
C ALA A 163 11.38 -21.23 -3.41
N ARG A 164 10.28 -20.76 -2.78
CA ARG A 164 9.69 -19.45 -3.15
C ARG A 164 10.64 -18.30 -2.85
N ILE A 165 11.40 -18.35 -1.76
CA ILE A 165 12.45 -17.35 -1.48
C ILE A 165 13.47 -17.32 -2.62
N GLY A 166 13.98 -18.47 -3.04
CA GLY A 166 14.93 -18.57 -4.16
C GLY A 166 14.39 -17.91 -5.44
N GLN A 167 13.15 -18.25 -5.81
CA GLN A 167 12.47 -17.64 -6.97
C GLN A 167 12.38 -16.12 -6.86
N LEU A 168 11.99 -15.58 -5.69
CA LEU A 168 11.90 -14.14 -5.47
C LEU A 168 13.23 -13.43 -5.69
N PHE A 169 14.34 -14.03 -5.29
CA PHE A 169 15.67 -13.47 -5.52
C PHE A 169 16.12 -13.59 -6.98
N MET A 170 15.70 -14.64 -7.70
CA MET A 170 15.93 -14.74 -9.15
C MET A 170 15.11 -13.73 -9.95
N GLU A 171 13.85 -13.48 -9.55
CA GLU A 171 12.94 -12.53 -10.18
C GLU A 171 13.31 -11.06 -9.89
N THR A 172 14.14 -10.82 -8.86
CA THR A 172 14.50 -9.46 -8.43
C THR A 172 15.90 -9.10 -8.92
N PRO A 173 16.12 -7.90 -9.47
CA PRO A 173 17.45 -7.45 -9.85
C PRO A 173 18.43 -7.58 -8.69
N LYS A 174 19.61 -8.11 -8.96
CA LYS A 174 20.69 -8.23 -7.96
C LYS A 174 21.05 -6.84 -7.44
N THR A 175 21.08 -6.69 -6.12
CA THR A 175 21.50 -5.47 -5.44
C THR A 175 22.60 -5.78 -4.45
N ASP A 176 23.58 -4.89 -4.33
CA ASP A 176 24.70 -5.01 -3.38
C ASP A 176 24.26 -4.86 -1.92
N THR A 177 22.95 -4.74 -1.68
CA THR A 177 22.40 -4.46 -0.34
C THR A 177 22.02 -5.72 0.43
N ILE A 178 22.01 -6.89 -0.21
CA ILE A 178 21.49 -8.14 0.37
C ILE A 178 22.28 -8.52 1.64
N GLU A 179 23.60 -8.45 1.62
CA GLU A 179 24.41 -8.81 2.78
C GLU A 179 24.15 -7.88 3.97
N TYR A 180 24.08 -6.59 3.72
CA TYR A 180 23.72 -5.61 4.74
C TYR A 180 22.33 -5.90 5.32
N ASP A 181 21.35 -6.14 4.47
CA ASP A 181 19.97 -6.38 4.89
C ASP A 181 19.84 -7.71 5.65
N LEU A 182 20.61 -8.73 5.30
CA LEU A 182 20.68 -9.98 6.05
C LEU A 182 21.15 -9.76 7.50
N LEU A 183 22.08 -8.84 7.74
CA LEU A 183 22.53 -8.52 9.10
C LEU A 183 21.43 -7.92 9.97
N LEU A 184 20.47 -7.21 9.36
CA LEU A 184 19.31 -6.62 10.05
C LEU A 184 18.20 -7.64 10.35
N ALA A 185 18.18 -8.77 9.64
CA ALA A 185 17.17 -9.80 9.83
C ALA A 185 17.44 -10.63 11.11
N PRO A 186 16.39 -11.13 11.80
CA PRO A 186 16.54 -12.10 12.88
C PRO A 186 17.36 -13.32 12.43
N VAL A 187 18.10 -13.92 13.35
CA VAL A 187 19.05 -15.01 13.05
C VAL A 187 18.39 -16.15 12.27
N TRP A 188 17.25 -16.66 12.74
CA TRP A 188 16.53 -17.73 12.07
C TRP A 188 16.08 -17.36 10.65
N MET A 189 15.59 -16.14 10.44
CA MET A 189 15.19 -15.66 9.10
C MET A 189 16.39 -15.58 8.16
N ARG A 190 17.55 -15.14 8.67
CA ARG A 190 18.80 -15.08 7.92
C ARG A 190 19.21 -16.45 7.42
N GLN A 191 19.07 -17.48 8.26
CA GLN A 191 19.38 -18.88 7.90
C GLN A 191 18.43 -19.36 6.80
N VAL A 192 17.12 -19.16 6.95
CA VAL A 192 16.10 -19.53 5.97
C VAL A 192 16.34 -18.84 4.62
N ILE A 193 16.59 -17.52 4.64
CA ILE A 193 16.84 -16.75 3.42
C ILE A 193 18.10 -17.25 2.70
N LYS A 194 19.20 -17.46 3.44
CA LYS A 194 20.44 -17.98 2.85
C LYS A 194 20.27 -19.38 2.24
N LYS A 195 19.44 -20.22 2.85
CA LYS A 195 19.14 -21.56 2.33
C LYS A 195 18.32 -21.47 1.04
N GLY A 196 17.30 -20.60 1.00
CA GLY A 196 16.49 -20.39 -0.21
C GLY A 196 17.28 -19.81 -1.39
N ILE A 197 18.25 -18.92 -1.14
CA ILE A 197 19.10 -18.35 -2.21
C ILE A 197 20.06 -19.37 -2.82
N LYS A 198 20.43 -20.42 -2.06
CA LYS A 198 21.39 -21.46 -2.52
C LYS A 198 20.72 -22.60 -3.32
N GLN A 199 19.40 -22.68 -3.33
CA GLN A 199 18.62 -23.62 -4.12
C GLN A 199 18.42 -23.08 -5.55
#